data_6c7681bcfcca731fb024c5bfd8caa555
#
_entry.id   6c7681bcfcca731fb024c5bfd8caa555
#
_cell.length_a   1.000
_cell.length_b   1.000
_cell.length_c   1.000
_cell.angle_alpha   90.00
_cell.angle_beta   90.00
_cell.angle_gamma   90.00
#
_symmetry.space_group_name_H-M   'P 1'
#
loop_
_entity.id
_entity.type
_entity.pdbx_description
1 polymer ?
#
loop_
_entity_poly.entity_id
_entity_poly.type
_entity_poly.pdbx_seq_one_letter_code
_entity_poly.pdbx_strand_id
1 'polypeptide(L)'
;KGRHVPAGAELNREAQLERGTFSLVDNGCGMTYSAMFTAAELLGDDAYRDYAHNRLSFLAEVLPAFGRVYEKYGVTDSEVIQLLSPRDLDDCGTMCAAMIKACLAEEISGACPLVEGWVNTVMYKTTRLADGTFSRDCPFRHTLWLDDIYKGVPALALMGALSKYNQTKYYREALFQIGNFA
;
A
#
# COMPACT_ATOMS: atom_id res chain seq x y z
N LYS A 1 14.92 -4.82 17.43
CA LYS A 1 15.76 -5.40 16.34
C LYS A 1 14.99 -6.58 15.78
N GLY A 2 14.27 -6.36 14.64
CA GLY A 2 13.56 -7.43 13.97
C GLY A 2 14.55 -8.52 13.52
N ARG A 3 14.15 -9.78 13.64
CA ARG A 3 14.90 -10.88 13.02
C ARG A 3 14.61 -10.81 11.53
N HIS A 4 15.63 -10.60 10.73
CA HIS A 4 15.51 -10.69 9.27
C HIS A 4 15.06 -12.10 8.87
N VAL A 5 14.12 -12.17 7.95
CA VAL A 5 13.80 -13.42 7.25
C VAL A 5 14.88 -13.59 6.18
N PRO A 6 15.74 -14.63 6.24
CA PRO A 6 16.74 -14.81 5.21
C PRO A 6 16.13 -14.90 3.82
N ALA A 7 16.74 -14.26 2.82
CA ALA A 7 16.29 -14.37 1.44
C ALA A 7 16.25 -15.86 1.04
N GLY A 8 15.07 -16.32 0.59
CA GLY A 8 14.84 -17.72 0.23
C GLY A 8 14.43 -18.64 1.39
N ALA A 9 14.23 -18.14 2.61
CA ALA A 9 13.71 -18.96 3.70
C ALA A 9 12.32 -19.53 3.34
N GLU A 10 12.16 -20.84 3.49
CA GLU A 10 10.84 -21.47 3.42
C GLU A 10 10.15 -21.30 4.77
N LEU A 11 9.10 -20.50 4.76
CA LEU A 11 8.23 -20.36 5.92
C LEU A 11 7.18 -21.47 5.92
N ASN A 12 6.84 -21.98 7.10
CA ASN A 12 5.73 -22.93 7.27
C ASN A 12 4.39 -22.19 7.39
N ARG A 13 3.26 -22.94 7.39
CA ARG A 13 1.91 -22.35 7.49
C ARG A 13 1.63 -21.62 8.81
N GLU A 14 2.45 -21.85 9.83
CA GLU A 14 2.30 -21.27 11.17
C GLU A 14 3.19 -20.04 11.35
N ALA A 15 3.96 -19.67 10.32
CA ALA A 15 4.84 -18.51 10.38
C ALA A 15 4.02 -17.23 10.63
N GLN A 16 4.45 -16.45 11.63
CA GLN A 16 3.84 -15.19 12.01
C GLN A 16 4.91 -14.14 12.24
N LEU A 17 4.54 -12.88 11.98
CA LEU A 17 5.35 -11.75 12.38
C LEU A 17 5.28 -11.59 13.90
N GLU A 18 6.40 -11.24 14.52
CA GLU A 18 6.43 -10.83 15.91
C GLU A 18 5.64 -9.52 16.07
N ARG A 19 4.62 -9.55 16.90
CA ARG A 19 3.76 -8.39 17.14
C ARG A 19 4.49 -7.34 17.96
N GLY A 20 4.53 -6.12 17.45
CA GLY A 20 4.97 -4.95 18.18
C GLY A 20 3.83 -4.26 18.93
N THR A 21 4.13 -3.13 19.55
CA THR A 21 3.13 -2.27 20.21
C THR A 21 2.16 -1.65 19.21
N PHE A 22 2.62 -1.40 17.97
CA PHE A 22 1.84 -0.80 16.90
C PHE A 22 1.74 -1.76 15.73
N SER A 23 0.58 -1.76 15.05
CA SER A 23 0.40 -2.46 13.78
C SER A 23 1.48 -2.06 12.78
N LEU A 24 1.84 -3.00 11.93
CA LEU A 24 2.75 -2.77 10.82
C LEU A 24 1.97 -2.32 9.57
N VAL A 25 0.76 -2.83 9.43
CA VAL A 25 -0.06 -2.71 8.23
C VAL A 25 -1.52 -2.44 8.60
N ASP A 26 -2.02 -1.31 8.19
CA ASP A 26 -3.44 -0.95 8.04
C ASP A 26 -3.53 0.36 7.25
N ASN A 27 -4.75 0.86 6.98
CA ASN A 27 -4.92 2.12 6.27
C ASN A 27 -4.34 3.31 7.05
N GLY A 28 -4.46 3.32 8.38
CA GLY A 28 -3.86 4.32 9.26
C GLY A 28 -2.34 4.30 9.24
N CYS A 29 -1.72 3.12 9.19
CA CYS A 29 -0.28 2.97 9.02
C CYS A 29 0.21 3.61 7.73
N GLY A 30 -0.46 3.34 6.60
CA GLY A 30 -0.10 3.95 5.31
C GLY A 30 -0.19 5.48 5.32
N MET A 31 -1.25 6.03 5.94
CA MET A 31 -1.38 7.48 6.14
C MET A 31 -0.24 8.03 7.02
N THR A 32 0.05 7.36 8.12
CA THR A 32 1.09 7.76 9.07
C THR A 32 2.47 7.76 8.41
N TYR A 33 2.83 6.70 7.68
CA TYR A 33 4.11 6.65 6.96
C TYR A 33 4.21 7.74 5.90
N SER A 34 3.12 7.99 5.14
CA SER A 34 3.09 9.09 4.17
C SER A 34 3.25 10.46 4.82
N ALA A 35 2.63 10.68 5.98
CA ALA A 35 2.76 11.92 6.75
C ALA A 35 4.17 12.09 7.32
N MET A 36 4.83 11.01 7.74
CA MET A 36 6.21 11.05 8.23
C MET A 36 7.20 11.52 7.16
N PHE A 37 7.05 11.09 5.89
CA PHE A 37 7.87 11.64 4.79
C PHE A 37 7.69 13.14 4.64
N THR A 38 6.44 13.63 4.68
CA THR A 38 6.14 15.06 4.60
C THR A 38 6.67 15.82 5.83
N ALA A 39 6.54 15.25 7.03
CA ALA A 39 7.07 15.85 8.25
C ALA A 39 8.59 15.98 8.22
N ALA A 40 9.31 14.98 7.71
CA ALA A 40 10.76 15.04 7.55
C ALA A 40 11.17 16.21 6.64
N GLU A 41 10.49 16.38 5.52
CA GLU A 41 10.73 17.51 4.59
C GLU A 41 10.47 18.87 5.23
N LEU A 42 9.32 19.02 5.92
CA LEU A 42 8.90 20.31 6.48
C LEU A 42 9.69 20.71 7.72
N LEU A 43 10.08 19.76 8.55
CA LEU A 43 10.76 19.98 9.83
C LEU A 43 12.28 19.91 9.70
N GLY A 44 12.80 19.35 8.59
CA GLY A 44 14.23 19.08 8.42
C GLY A 44 14.74 18.01 9.39
N ASP A 45 13.88 17.08 9.82
CA ASP A 45 14.23 15.99 10.75
C ASP A 45 14.05 14.65 10.05
N ASP A 46 15.17 14.04 9.69
CA ASP A 46 15.22 12.78 8.95
C ASP A 46 14.72 11.58 9.76
N ALA A 47 14.62 11.68 11.10
CA ALA A 47 14.16 10.59 11.95
C ALA A 47 12.76 10.06 11.56
N TYR A 48 11.87 10.96 11.11
CA TYR A 48 10.55 10.57 10.61
C TYR A 48 10.62 9.76 9.33
N ARG A 49 11.44 10.22 8.36
CA ARG A 49 11.66 9.51 7.09
C ARG A 49 12.27 8.14 7.34
N ASP A 50 13.32 8.08 8.14
CA ASP A 50 14.06 6.85 8.42
C ASP A 50 13.18 5.81 9.10
N TYR A 51 12.31 6.24 10.02
CA TYR A 51 11.35 5.34 10.65
C TYR A 51 10.39 4.73 9.63
N ALA A 52 9.74 5.56 8.80
CA ALA A 52 8.78 5.10 7.81
C ALA A 52 9.45 4.22 6.75
N HIS A 53 10.62 4.65 6.24
CA HIS A 53 11.39 3.92 5.24
C HIS A 53 11.82 2.53 5.76
N ASN A 54 12.32 2.43 6.99
CA ASN A 54 12.70 1.15 7.58
C ASN A 54 11.53 0.16 7.69
N ARG A 55 10.34 0.65 8.05
CA ARG A 55 9.14 -0.21 8.15
C ARG A 55 8.65 -0.67 6.79
N LEU A 56 8.66 0.20 5.80
CA LEU A 56 8.26 -0.13 4.41
C LEU A 56 9.28 -1.06 3.73
N SER A 57 10.57 -0.87 3.98
CA SER A 57 11.63 -1.78 3.52
C SER A 57 11.48 -3.17 4.13
N PHE A 58 11.17 -3.25 5.42
CA PHE A 58 10.88 -4.53 6.07
C PHE A 58 9.67 -5.23 5.43
N LEU A 59 8.60 -4.50 5.11
CA LEU A 59 7.45 -5.08 4.40
C LEU A 59 7.84 -5.61 3.01
N ALA A 60 8.63 -4.85 2.25
CA ALA A 60 9.10 -5.28 0.93
C ALA A 60 9.96 -6.56 1.02
N GLU A 61 10.72 -6.73 2.11
CA GLU A 61 11.53 -7.92 2.37
C GLU A 61 10.67 -9.15 2.72
N VAL A 62 9.67 -9.00 3.60
CA VAL A 62 8.95 -10.16 4.16
C VAL A 62 7.75 -10.60 3.35
N LEU A 63 7.03 -9.67 2.70
CA LEU A 63 5.80 -9.98 1.95
C LEU A 63 5.97 -11.08 0.89
N PRO A 64 7.06 -11.17 0.11
CA PRO A 64 7.23 -12.27 -0.82
C PRO A 64 7.27 -13.66 -0.16
N ALA A 65 7.85 -13.77 1.05
CA ALA A 65 7.89 -15.02 1.79
C ALA A 65 6.51 -15.43 2.31
N PHE A 66 5.76 -14.49 2.90
CA PHE A 66 4.38 -14.71 3.34
C PHE A 66 3.44 -14.94 2.15
N GLY A 67 3.69 -14.34 1.00
CA GLY A 67 2.97 -14.60 -0.25
C GLY A 67 3.07 -16.05 -0.68
N ARG A 68 4.27 -16.64 -0.65
CA ARG A 68 4.47 -18.08 -0.93
C ARG A 68 3.74 -18.99 0.06
N VAL A 69 3.68 -18.60 1.35
CA VAL A 69 2.88 -19.33 2.35
C VAL A 69 1.40 -19.29 1.97
N TYR A 70 0.90 -18.11 1.63
CA TYR A 70 -0.50 -17.94 1.23
C TYR A 70 -0.86 -18.73 -0.03
N GLU A 71 -0.02 -18.68 -1.05
CA GLU A 71 -0.21 -19.45 -2.30
C GLU A 71 -0.23 -20.97 -2.05
N LYS A 72 0.64 -21.45 -1.16
CA LYS A 72 0.79 -22.89 -0.88
C LYS A 72 -0.29 -23.44 0.03
N TYR A 73 -0.76 -22.68 1.02
CA TYR A 73 -1.60 -23.18 2.10
C TYR A 73 -2.97 -22.49 2.19
N GLY A 74 -3.22 -21.41 1.42
CA GLY A 74 -4.44 -20.61 1.51
C GLY A 74 -4.58 -19.80 2.81
N VAL A 75 -3.54 -19.80 3.64
CA VAL A 75 -3.48 -19.07 4.91
C VAL A 75 -2.13 -18.41 5.08
N THR A 76 -2.08 -17.31 5.82
CA THR A 76 -0.84 -16.61 6.17
C THR A 76 -1.09 -15.74 7.41
N ASP A 77 -0.08 -14.98 7.83
CA ASP A 77 -0.21 -14.04 8.94
C ASP A 77 -1.32 -13.01 8.67
N SER A 78 -2.23 -12.85 9.65
CA SER A 78 -3.41 -11.99 9.54
C SER A 78 -3.06 -10.49 9.39
N GLU A 79 -1.89 -10.05 9.82
CA GLU A 79 -1.46 -8.66 9.69
C GLU A 79 -1.10 -8.30 8.25
N VAL A 80 -0.55 -9.23 7.47
CA VAL A 80 -0.08 -8.96 6.11
C VAL A 80 -0.99 -9.46 5.00
N ILE A 81 -1.99 -10.29 5.32
CA ILE A 81 -2.87 -10.89 4.30
C ILE A 81 -3.57 -9.84 3.43
N GLN A 82 -3.97 -8.71 4.01
CA GLN A 82 -4.62 -7.62 3.27
C GLN A 82 -3.72 -7.03 2.19
N LEU A 83 -2.40 -7.00 2.37
CA LEU A 83 -1.46 -6.55 1.35
C LEU A 83 -1.12 -7.61 0.31
N LEU A 84 -1.22 -8.88 0.66
CA LEU A 84 -0.96 -10.00 -0.24
C LEU A 84 -2.13 -10.30 -1.17
N SER A 85 -3.35 -10.10 -0.68
CA SER A 85 -4.60 -10.32 -1.43
C SER A 85 -5.58 -9.16 -1.22
N PRO A 86 -5.21 -7.93 -1.64
CA PRO A 86 -6.04 -6.75 -1.41
C PRO A 86 -7.33 -6.82 -2.22
N ARG A 87 -8.45 -6.48 -1.57
CA ARG A 87 -9.80 -6.49 -2.14
C ARG A 87 -10.26 -5.11 -2.55
N ASP A 88 -9.83 -4.09 -1.82
CA ASP A 88 -10.30 -2.71 -1.96
C ASP A 88 -9.22 -1.69 -1.55
N LEU A 89 -9.61 -0.42 -1.50
CA LEU A 89 -8.73 0.70 -1.13
C LEU A 89 -8.31 0.66 0.34
N ASP A 90 -9.12 0.10 1.23
CA ASP A 90 -8.77 -0.03 2.65
C ASP A 90 -7.58 -0.97 2.85
N ASP A 91 -7.53 -2.03 2.05
CA ASP A 91 -6.49 -3.04 2.16
C ASP A 91 -5.11 -2.52 1.69
N CYS A 92 -5.05 -1.70 0.63
CA CYS A 92 -3.76 -1.38 0.02
C CYS A 92 -3.54 0.09 -0.41
N GLY A 93 -4.58 0.94 -0.49
CA GLY A 93 -4.46 2.25 -1.11
C GLY A 93 -3.42 3.16 -0.44
N THR A 94 -3.56 3.40 0.86
CA THR A 94 -2.63 4.25 1.61
C THR A 94 -1.24 3.64 1.75
N MET A 95 -1.16 2.31 1.91
CA MET A 95 0.12 1.59 1.94
C MET A 95 0.85 1.66 0.61
N CYS A 96 0.12 1.59 -0.51
CA CYS A 96 0.67 1.80 -1.85
C CYS A 96 1.26 3.21 -2.00
N ALA A 97 0.51 4.24 -1.61
CA ALA A 97 1.00 5.62 -1.65
C ALA A 97 2.27 5.81 -0.79
N ALA A 98 2.27 5.27 0.42
CA ALA A 98 3.42 5.32 1.32
C ALA A 98 4.65 4.61 0.73
N MET A 99 4.48 3.41 0.18
CA MET A 99 5.57 2.66 -0.45
C MET A 99 6.15 3.39 -1.66
N ILE A 100 5.30 4.01 -2.49
CA ILE A 100 5.78 4.81 -3.62
C ILE A 100 6.57 6.03 -3.14
N LYS A 101 6.10 6.75 -2.11
CA LYS A 101 6.86 7.86 -1.50
C LYS A 101 8.23 7.40 -1.00
N ALA A 102 8.28 6.25 -0.33
CA ALA A 102 9.53 5.68 0.15
C ALA A 102 10.49 5.39 -1.02
N CYS A 103 9.99 4.76 -2.10
CA CYS A 103 10.79 4.47 -3.30
C CYS A 103 11.25 5.72 -4.05
N LEU A 104 10.50 6.83 -3.97
CA LEU A 104 10.91 8.12 -4.55
C LEU A 104 12.00 8.80 -3.72
N ALA A 105 11.98 8.60 -2.39
CA ALA A 105 13.00 9.12 -1.50
C ALA A 105 14.30 8.30 -1.59
N GLU A 106 14.18 6.98 -1.58
CA GLU A 106 15.29 6.03 -1.68
C GLU A 106 14.78 4.70 -2.24
N GLU A 107 15.54 4.06 -3.13
CA GLU A 107 15.13 2.80 -3.74
C GLU A 107 14.98 1.68 -2.69
N ILE A 108 13.82 1.02 -2.70
CA ILE A 108 13.56 -0.16 -1.87
C ILE A 108 13.55 -1.41 -2.75
N SER A 109 14.49 -2.32 -2.49
CA SER A 109 14.55 -3.61 -3.17
C SER A 109 13.27 -4.42 -2.94
N GLY A 110 12.69 -4.97 -4.02
CA GLY A 110 11.46 -5.77 -3.94
C GLY A 110 10.15 -4.99 -3.86
N ALA A 111 10.18 -3.64 -3.74
CA ALA A 111 8.96 -2.84 -3.64
C ALA A 111 8.17 -2.76 -4.96
N CYS A 112 8.84 -2.77 -6.11
CA CYS A 112 8.17 -2.58 -7.40
C CYS A 112 7.04 -3.59 -7.68
N PRO A 113 7.23 -4.91 -7.53
CA PRO A 113 6.15 -5.88 -7.75
C PRO A 113 4.95 -5.67 -6.81
N LEU A 114 5.21 -5.26 -5.56
CA LEU A 114 4.17 -4.98 -4.58
C LEU A 114 3.34 -3.77 -5.00
N VAL A 115 4.02 -2.67 -5.32
CA VAL A 115 3.38 -1.42 -5.81
C VAL A 115 2.56 -1.69 -7.06
N GLU A 116 3.07 -2.45 -8.02
CA GLU A 116 2.35 -2.83 -9.25
C GLU A 116 1.07 -3.62 -8.93
N GLY A 117 1.15 -4.58 -8.02
CA GLY A 117 0.01 -5.38 -7.57
C GLY A 117 -1.07 -4.52 -6.89
N TRP A 118 -0.66 -3.62 -5.99
CA TRP A 118 -1.57 -2.73 -5.28
C TRP A 118 -2.21 -1.69 -6.19
N VAL A 119 -1.43 -1.05 -7.06
CA VAL A 119 -1.97 -0.11 -8.06
C VAL A 119 -2.95 -0.81 -9.01
N ASN A 120 -2.68 -2.07 -9.37
CA ASN A 120 -3.61 -2.85 -10.18
C ASN A 120 -4.95 -3.07 -9.43
N THR A 121 -4.93 -3.27 -8.13
CA THR A 121 -6.16 -3.35 -7.31
C THR A 121 -6.89 -2.00 -7.31
N VAL A 122 -6.18 -0.89 -7.06
CA VAL A 122 -6.77 0.46 -7.11
C VAL A 122 -7.40 0.75 -8.46
N MET A 123 -6.72 0.42 -9.56
CA MET A 123 -7.18 0.71 -10.91
C MET A 123 -8.36 -0.15 -11.36
N TYR A 124 -8.37 -1.45 -11.01
CA TYR A 124 -9.21 -2.41 -11.72
C TYR A 124 -10.04 -3.33 -10.83
N LYS A 125 -9.75 -3.43 -9.53
CA LYS A 125 -10.47 -4.33 -8.62
C LYS A 125 -11.36 -3.60 -7.62
N THR A 126 -11.07 -2.33 -7.34
CA THR A 126 -11.89 -1.50 -6.44
C THR A 126 -13.32 -1.40 -6.96
N THR A 127 -14.30 -1.55 -6.08
CA THR A 127 -15.72 -1.37 -6.40
C THR A 127 -15.97 0.04 -6.94
N ARG A 128 -16.82 0.12 -7.95
CA ARG A 128 -17.16 1.38 -8.62
C ARG A 128 -18.66 1.51 -8.86
N LEU A 129 -19.13 2.74 -8.88
CA LEU A 129 -20.45 3.07 -9.40
C LEU A 129 -20.50 2.87 -10.94
N ALA A 130 -21.69 2.97 -11.51
CA ALA A 130 -21.90 2.80 -12.95
C ALA A 130 -21.14 3.83 -13.82
N ASP A 131 -20.87 5.01 -13.27
CA ASP A 131 -20.08 6.07 -13.90
C ASP A 131 -18.56 5.90 -13.72
N GLY A 132 -18.13 4.86 -12.99
CA GLY A 132 -16.73 4.57 -12.72
C GLY A 132 -16.15 5.20 -11.44
N THR A 133 -16.93 5.94 -10.69
CA THR A 133 -16.51 6.55 -9.40
C THR A 133 -16.20 5.48 -8.37
N PHE A 134 -15.15 5.64 -7.59
CA PHE A 134 -14.84 4.75 -6.46
C PHE A 134 -16.01 4.68 -5.49
N SER A 135 -16.34 3.47 -5.08
CA SER A 135 -17.41 3.22 -4.13
C SER A 135 -17.10 2.02 -3.25
N ARG A 136 -17.89 1.84 -2.20
CA ARG A 136 -17.80 0.72 -1.27
C ARG A 136 -18.98 -0.21 -1.38
N ASP A 137 -18.71 -1.48 -1.08
CA ASP A 137 -19.74 -2.50 -0.87
C ASP A 137 -20.02 -2.77 0.62
N CYS A 138 -19.16 -2.30 1.51
CA CYS A 138 -19.25 -2.48 2.96
C CYS A 138 -19.02 -1.14 3.68
N PRO A 139 -19.81 -0.79 4.72
CA PRO A 139 -20.95 -1.55 5.27
C PRO A 139 -22.20 -1.53 4.41
N PHE A 140 -22.31 -0.57 3.46
CA PHE A 140 -23.46 -0.45 2.55
C PHE A 140 -22.98 -0.40 1.11
N ARG A 141 -23.64 -1.15 0.25
CA ARG A 141 -23.31 -1.22 -1.17
C ARG A 141 -23.47 0.13 -1.87
N HIS A 142 -22.55 0.41 -2.78
CA HIS A 142 -22.57 1.59 -3.65
C HIS A 142 -22.61 2.90 -2.88
N THR A 143 -21.98 2.95 -1.71
CA THR A 143 -21.78 4.19 -0.96
C THR A 143 -20.51 4.91 -1.37
N LEU A 144 -20.57 6.24 -1.39
CA LEU A 144 -19.43 7.12 -1.64
C LEU A 144 -18.87 7.61 -0.31
N TRP A 145 -17.57 7.44 -0.15
CA TRP A 145 -16.87 7.92 1.03
C TRP A 145 -15.67 8.77 0.59
N LEU A 146 -15.56 9.97 1.13
CA LEU A 146 -14.46 10.87 0.79
C LEU A 146 -13.08 10.28 1.14
N ASP A 147 -13.00 9.41 2.12
CA ASP A 147 -11.75 8.73 2.49
C ASP A 147 -11.28 7.74 1.41
N ASP A 148 -12.16 7.22 0.55
CA ASP A 148 -11.77 6.40 -0.61
C ASP A 148 -10.99 7.21 -1.64
N ILE A 149 -11.36 8.48 -1.83
CA ILE A 149 -10.56 9.41 -2.65
C ILE A 149 -9.19 9.60 -2.05
N TYR A 150 -9.11 9.81 -0.74
CA TYR A 150 -7.83 9.96 -0.04
C TYR A 150 -6.95 8.70 -0.13
N LYS A 151 -7.54 7.51 -0.19
CA LYS A 151 -6.80 6.24 -0.31
C LYS A 151 -6.36 5.95 -1.74
N GLY A 152 -7.22 6.20 -2.72
CA GLY A 152 -6.96 5.85 -4.12
C GLY A 152 -6.18 6.90 -4.89
N VAL A 153 -6.58 8.17 -4.80
CA VAL A 153 -6.02 9.25 -5.62
C VAL A 153 -4.53 9.50 -5.37
N PRO A 154 -4.03 9.57 -4.12
CA PRO A 154 -2.59 9.71 -3.87
C PRO A 154 -1.76 8.56 -4.43
N ALA A 155 -2.24 7.31 -4.32
CA ALA A 155 -1.55 6.15 -4.89
C ALA A 155 -1.42 6.27 -6.42
N LEU A 156 -2.50 6.68 -7.10
CA LEU A 156 -2.51 6.90 -8.54
C LEU A 156 -1.61 8.06 -8.96
N ALA A 157 -1.69 9.21 -8.27
CA ALA A 157 -0.88 10.38 -8.59
C ALA A 157 0.61 10.09 -8.41
N LEU A 158 1.00 9.44 -7.31
CA LEU A 158 2.38 9.05 -7.04
C LEU A 158 2.88 8.00 -8.04
N MET A 159 2.03 7.03 -8.44
CA MET A 159 2.39 6.08 -9.49
C MET A 159 2.61 6.77 -10.83
N GLY A 160 1.83 7.80 -11.13
CA GLY A 160 2.06 8.66 -12.29
C GLY A 160 3.40 9.40 -12.24
N ALA A 161 3.92 9.72 -11.06
CA ALA A 161 5.21 10.38 -10.88
C ALA A 161 6.41 9.45 -11.06
N LEU A 162 6.25 8.14 -10.95
CA LEU A 162 7.31 7.17 -11.21
C LEU A 162 7.65 7.13 -12.70
N SER A 163 8.85 7.60 -13.08
CA SER A 163 9.29 7.79 -14.46
C SER A 163 9.28 6.53 -15.35
N LYS A 164 9.36 5.35 -14.75
CA LYS A 164 9.40 4.05 -15.45
C LYS A 164 8.05 3.50 -15.90
N TYR A 165 6.92 4.15 -15.53
CA TYR A 165 5.59 3.69 -15.87
C TYR A 165 4.88 4.66 -16.82
N ASN A 166 3.83 4.19 -17.52
CA ASN A 166 2.97 5.05 -18.33
C ASN A 166 2.17 5.99 -17.44
N GLN A 167 2.65 7.20 -17.28
CA GLN A 167 2.16 8.21 -16.36
C GLN A 167 0.71 8.66 -16.67
N THR A 168 0.38 8.81 -17.93
CA THR A 168 -0.87 9.45 -18.37
C THR A 168 -2.12 8.75 -17.87
N LYS A 169 -2.15 7.41 -17.85
CA LYS A 169 -3.33 6.65 -17.40
C LYS A 169 -3.63 6.85 -15.92
N TYR A 170 -2.60 6.92 -15.09
CA TYR A 170 -2.76 7.09 -13.64
C TYR A 170 -3.23 8.51 -13.29
N TYR A 171 -2.65 9.53 -13.92
CA TYR A 171 -3.11 10.91 -13.73
C TYR A 171 -4.54 11.12 -14.24
N ARG A 172 -4.91 10.54 -15.38
CA ARG A 172 -6.29 10.60 -15.88
C ARG A 172 -7.27 9.99 -14.89
N GLU A 173 -6.94 8.84 -14.33
CA GLU A 173 -7.80 8.18 -13.35
C GLU A 173 -7.90 9.02 -12.06
N ALA A 174 -6.79 9.53 -11.54
CA ALA A 174 -6.79 10.40 -10.37
C ALA A 174 -7.68 11.63 -10.57
N LEU A 175 -7.55 12.33 -11.71
CA LEU A 175 -8.35 13.50 -12.06
C LEU A 175 -9.83 13.14 -12.26
N PHE A 176 -10.11 12.01 -12.88
CA PHE A 176 -11.47 11.51 -13.05
C PHE A 176 -12.15 11.28 -11.70
N GLN A 177 -11.47 10.62 -10.77
CA GLN A 177 -12.02 10.38 -9.43
C GLN A 177 -12.26 11.70 -8.66
N ILE A 178 -11.32 12.65 -8.71
CA ILE A 178 -11.50 13.98 -8.09
C ILE A 178 -12.71 14.69 -8.70
N GLY A 179 -12.83 14.69 -10.03
CA GLY A 179 -13.92 15.38 -10.73
C GLY A 179 -15.31 14.81 -10.41
N ASN A 180 -15.40 13.51 -10.16
CA ASN A 180 -16.68 12.87 -9.83
C ASN A 180 -17.13 13.10 -8.37
N PHE A 181 -16.20 13.51 -7.48
CA PHE A 181 -16.50 13.85 -6.08
C PHE A 181 -16.71 15.35 -5.86
N ALA A 182 -16.39 16.21 -6.81
CA ALA A 182 -16.57 17.66 -6.74
C ALA A 182 -18.01 18.07 -7.12
#